data_c28b0a54e8af7eb737231f737854433b
#
_entry.id   c28b0a54e8af7eb737231f737854433b
#
_cell.length_a   1.000
_cell.length_b   1.000
_cell.length_c   1.000
_cell.angle_alpha   90.00
_cell.angle_beta   90.00
_cell.angle_gamma   90.00
#
_symmetry.space_group_name_H-M   'P 1'
#
loop_
_entity.id
_entity.type
_entity.pdbx_description
1 polymer ?
#
loop_
_entity_poly.entity_id
_entity_poly.type
_entity_poly.pdbx_seq_one_letter_code
_entity_poly.pdbx_strand_id
1 'polypeptide(L)'
;MFRRRRREAQPTGDPVDLAGLRPRWRATVEEAVSARSRFRALVDRAAAGPMAERLAVLATSIDEGVLATYRTAARAQAAEDALIEMNPEVVNDQLKAAKRRGSEAEIELLAAQHSSVNRLMNSVDDAEEQLRMLDLRLDAAVARAAELILRPTDTAAVGQEIDALVTELDALRQAMETLD
;
A
#
# COMPACT_ATOMS: atom_id res chain seq x y z
N MET A 1 -19.78 -8.77 47.27
CA MET A 1 -18.53 -9.32 46.68
C MET A 1 -18.70 -9.35 45.18
N PHE A 2 -18.49 -8.20 44.50
CA PHE A 2 -18.66 -8.07 43.05
C PHE A 2 -17.31 -8.26 42.35
N ARG A 3 -17.06 -9.39 41.68
CA ARG A 3 -15.93 -9.61 40.80
C ARG A 3 -16.17 -8.79 39.49
N ARG A 4 -15.47 -7.65 39.35
CA ARG A 4 -15.29 -6.96 38.08
C ARG A 4 -14.54 -7.92 37.14
N ARG A 5 -15.24 -8.54 36.19
CA ARG A 5 -14.62 -9.16 35.03
C ARG A 5 -13.87 -8.07 34.26
N ARG A 6 -12.55 -8.12 34.28
CA ARG A 6 -11.70 -7.42 33.31
C ARG A 6 -12.18 -7.91 31.93
N ARG A 7 -12.76 -6.98 31.17
CA ARG A 7 -12.93 -7.17 29.73
C ARG A 7 -11.51 -7.20 29.15
N GLU A 8 -11.02 -8.38 28.86
CA GLU A 8 -9.85 -8.58 28.00
C GLU A 8 -10.20 -7.92 26.68
N ALA A 9 -9.44 -6.88 26.31
CA ALA A 9 -9.50 -6.31 24.98
C ALA A 9 -9.11 -7.44 24.03
N GLN A 10 -10.05 -7.87 23.20
CA GLN A 10 -9.75 -8.73 22.07
C GLN A 10 -8.64 -8.04 21.27
N PRO A 11 -7.58 -8.74 20.88
CA PRO A 11 -6.63 -8.18 19.93
C PRO A 11 -7.44 -7.82 18.69
N THR A 12 -7.51 -6.53 18.38
CA THR A 12 -7.98 -6.07 17.08
C THR A 12 -7.10 -6.76 16.06
N GLY A 13 -7.68 -7.73 15.33
CA GLY A 13 -6.96 -8.45 14.28
C GLY A 13 -6.32 -7.42 13.35
N ASP A 14 -5.11 -7.71 12.89
CA ASP A 14 -4.42 -6.86 11.92
C ASP A 14 -5.40 -6.67 10.73
N PRO A 15 -5.74 -5.42 10.33
CA PRO A 15 -6.67 -5.16 9.24
C PRO A 15 -6.16 -5.68 7.88
N VAL A 16 -4.98 -6.27 7.84
CA VAL A 16 -4.29 -6.80 6.67
C VAL A 16 -4.52 -8.32 6.56
N ASP A 17 -5.39 -8.73 5.64
CA ASP A 17 -5.62 -10.13 5.32
C ASP A 17 -4.69 -10.61 4.19
N LEU A 18 -3.54 -11.15 4.58
CA LEU A 18 -2.56 -11.69 3.63
C LEU A 18 -3.05 -12.97 2.93
N ALA A 19 -3.94 -13.74 3.56
CA ALA A 19 -4.39 -15.02 3.02
C ALA A 19 -5.25 -14.85 1.75
N GLY A 20 -5.97 -13.74 1.64
CA GLY A 20 -6.77 -13.38 0.47
C GLY A 20 -5.97 -12.90 -0.74
N LEU A 21 -4.68 -12.61 -0.58
CA LEU A 21 -3.83 -12.09 -1.65
C LEU A 21 -3.09 -13.22 -2.40
N ARG A 22 -3.00 -13.07 -3.73
CA ARG A 22 -2.12 -13.91 -4.57
C ARG A 22 -0.65 -13.71 -4.19
N PRO A 23 0.22 -14.70 -4.43
CA PRO A 23 1.63 -14.65 -3.99
C PRO A 23 2.37 -13.38 -4.40
N ARG A 24 2.13 -12.88 -5.62
CA ARG A 24 2.73 -11.66 -6.15
C ARG A 24 2.42 -10.43 -5.27
N TRP A 25 1.14 -10.19 -5.01
CA TRP A 25 0.69 -9.05 -4.21
C TRP A 25 0.96 -9.21 -2.72
N ARG A 26 0.88 -10.46 -2.25
CA ARG A 26 1.18 -10.82 -0.87
C ARG A 26 2.62 -10.47 -0.50
N ALA A 27 3.59 -10.80 -1.35
CA ALA A 27 5.01 -10.55 -1.09
C ALA A 27 5.27 -9.08 -0.76
N THR A 28 4.73 -8.14 -1.56
CA THR A 28 4.90 -6.71 -1.32
C THR A 28 4.27 -6.25 0.00
N VAL A 29 3.09 -6.78 0.35
CA VAL A 29 2.46 -6.44 1.63
C VAL A 29 3.22 -7.03 2.81
N GLU A 30 3.79 -8.24 2.68
CA GLU A 30 4.66 -8.86 3.69
C GLU A 30 5.93 -8.03 3.93
N GLU A 31 6.52 -7.43 2.90
CA GLU A 31 7.67 -6.51 3.01
C GLU A 31 7.30 -5.27 3.82
N ALA A 32 6.17 -4.63 3.53
CA ALA A 32 5.66 -3.49 4.29
C ALA A 32 5.37 -3.84 5.76
N VAL A 33 4.74 -5.00 6.03
CA VAL A 33 4.50 -5.51 7.39
C VAL A 33 5.81 -5.77 8.13
N SER A 34 6.83 -6.27 7.42
CA SER A 34 8.17 -6.48 7.96
C SER A 34 8.85 -5.15 8.32
N ALA A 35 8.76 -4.13 7.46
CA ALA A 35 9.26 -2.77 7.73
C ALA A 35 8.62 -2.19 8.99
N ARG A 36 7.29 -2.28 9.13
CA ARG A 36 6.55 -1.91 10.36
C ARG A 36 7.09 -2.62 11.59
N SER A 37 7.32 -3.91 11.49
CA SER A 37 7.80 -4.73 12.62
C SER A 37 9.22 -4.33 13.03
N ARG A 38 10.10 -4.07 12.06
CA ARG A 38 11.46 -3.55 12.31
C ARG A 38 11.40 -2.19 13.01
N PHE A 39 10.53 -1.28 12.54
CA PHE A 39 10.36 0.03 13.15
C PHE A 39 9.88 -0.07 14.60
N ARG A 40 8.84 -0.87 14.88
CA ARG A 40 8.33 -1.08 16.24
C ARG A 40 9.41 -1.59 17.19
N ALA A 41 10.23 -2.56 16.74
CA ALA A 41 11.34 -3.06 17.52
C ALA A 41 12.43 -1.99 17.81
N LEU A 42 12.58 -0.98 16.96
CA LEU A 42 13.45 0.18 17.22
C LEU A 42 12.83 1.11 18.27
N VAL A 43 11.54 1.41 18.15
CA VAL A 43 10.83 2.29 19.11
C VAL A 43 10.82 1.69 20.50
N ASP A 44 10.61 0.39 20.63
CA ASP A 44 10.60 -0.32 21.93
C ASP A 44 11.95 -0.23 22.66
N ARG A 45 13.06 0.01 21.94
CA ARG A 45 14.40 0.20 22.50
C ARG A 45 14.75 1.66 22.77
N ALA A 46 13.95 2.60 22.25
CA ALA A 46 14.19 4.02 22.45
C ALA A 46 13.83 4.43 23.87
N ALA A 47 14.64 5.35 24.46
CA ALA A 47 14.35 5.87 25.77
C ALA A 47 13.06 6.68 25.79
N ALA A 48 12.34 6.64 26.92
CA ALA A 48 11.15 7.47 27.11
C ALA A 48 11.51 8.96 27.08
N GLY A 49 10.63 9.80 26.50
CA GLY A 49 10.81 11.25 26.43
C GLY A 49 10.19 11.86 25.17
N PRO A 50 10.46 13.14 24.87
CA PRO A 50 9.91 13.83 23.71
C PRO A 50 10.18 13.12 22.36
N MET A 51 11.29 12.39 22.27
CA MET A 51 11.61 11.55 21.13
C MET A 51 10.62 10.41 20.96
N ALA A 52 10.22 9.74 22.05
CA ALA A 52 9.26 8.64 22.01
C ALA A 52 7.88 9.10 21.50
N GLU A 53 7.44 10.32 21.83
CA GLU A 53 6.19 10.88 21.34
C GLU A 53 6.22 11.07 19.82
N ARG A 54 7.32 11.61 19.28
CA ARG A 54 7.50 11.80 17.83
C ARG A 54 7.61 10.47 17.08
N LEU A 55 8.33 9.51 17.63
CA LEU A 55 8.40 8.15 17.08
C LEU A 55 7.02 7.46 17.08
N ALA A 56 6.15 7.75 18.06
CA ALA A 56 4.78 7.25 18.06
C ALA A 56 3.94 7.83 16.94
N VAL A 57 4.13 9.11 16.58
CA VAL A 57 3.49 9.70 15.39
C VAL A 57 3.97 9.02 14.11
N LEU A 58 5.29 8.85 13.94
CA LEU A 58 5.85 8.14 12.78
C LEU A 58 5.35 6.68 12.72
N ALA A 59 5.18 6.01 13.86
CA ALA A 59 4.61 4.66 13.91
C ALA A 59 3.19 4.62 13.32
N THR A 60 2.38 5.64 13.62
CA THR A 60 1.03 5.76 13.05
C THR A 60 1.08 5.93 11.54
N SER A 61 1.94 6.80 11.00
CA SER A 61 2.09 6.98 9.55
C SER A 61 2.59 5.71 8.86
N ILE A 62 3.49 4.94 9.50
CA ILE A 62 3.93 3.64 8.98
C ILE A 62 2.78 2.62 8.99
N ASP A 63 1.96 2.56 10.05
CA ASP A 63 0.79 1.67 10.11
C ASP A 63 -0.22 2.00 9.01
N GLU A 64 -0.48 3.28 8.77
CA GLU A 64 -1.34 3.75 7.67
C GLU A 64 -0.74 3.43 6.30
N GLY A 65 0.58 3.56 6.12
CA GLY A 65 1.30 3.15 4.92
C GLY A 65 1.14 1.66 4.62
N VAL A 66 1.28 0.79 5.62
CA VAL A 66 1.05 -0.66 5.48
C VAL A 66 -0.39 -0.96 5.06
N LEU A 67 -1.37 -0.24 5.64
CA LEU A 67 -2.77 -0.41 5.26
C LEU A 67 -3.04 0.06 3.83
N ALA A 68 -2.43 1.16 3.39
CA ALA A 68 -2.49 1.65 2.02
C ALA A 68 -1.89 0.63 1.04
N THR A 69 -0.72 0.06 1.36
CA THR A 69 -0.09 -1.04 0.59
C THR A 69 -1.06 -2.20 0.39
N TYR A 70 -1.70 -2.66 1.47
CA TYR A 70 -2.67 -3.74 1.39
C TYR A 70 -3.87 -3.42 0.50
N ARG A 71 -4.46 -2.23 0.66
CA ARG A 71 -5.62 -1.80 -0.13
C ARG A 71 -5.29 -1.70 -1.62
N THR A 72 -4.14 -1.12 -1.97
CA THR A 72 -3.68 -1.02 -3.36
C THR A 72 -3.41 -2.40 -3.95
N ALA A 73 -2.75 -3.31 -3.22
CA ALA A 73 -2.53 -4.69 -3.65
C ALA A 73 -3.85 -5.45 -3.89
N ALA A 74 -4.83 -5.29 -2.99
CA ALA A 74 -6.15 -5.92 -3.14
C ALA A 74 -6.93 -5.39 -4.36
N ARG A 75 -6.85 -4.09 -4.63
CA ARG A 75 -7.47 -3.47 -5.82
C ARG A 75 -6.80 -3.94 -7.11
N ALA A 76 -5.48 -3.96 -7.15
CA ALA A 76 -4.72 -4.46 -8.28
C ALA A 76 -5.05 -5.93 -8.59
N GLN A 77 -5.16 -6.76 -7.55
CA GLN A 77 -5.61 -8.15 -7.71
C GLN A 77 -7.02 -8.23 -8.29
N ALA A 78 -7.95 -7.41 -7.82
CA ALA A 78 -9.32 -7.40 -8.36
C ALA A 78 -9.35 -6.96 -9.83
N ALA A 79 -8.49 -6.02 -10.24
CA ALA A 79 -8.34 -5.63 -11.63
C ALA A 79 -7.74 -6.76 -12.49
N GLU A 80 -6.75 -7.50 -11.97
CA GLU A 80 -6.23 -8.70 -12.65
C GLU A 80 -7.30 -9.80 -12.80
N ASP A 81 -8.12 -10.02 -11.77
CA ASP A 81 -9.21 -11.00 -11.83
C ASP A 81 -10.22 -10.62 -12.93
N ALA A 82 -10.59 -9.34 -13.01
CA ALA A 82 -11.46 -8.84 -14.07
C ALA A 82 -10.82 -9.00 -15.47
N LEU A 83 -9.51 -8.77 -15.61
CA LEU A 83 -8.79 -8.98 -16.87
C LEU A 83 -8.80 -10.46 -17.30
N ILE A 84 -8.64 -11.38 -16.35
CA ILE A 84 -8.70 -12.83 -16.63
C ILE A 84 -10.10 -13.19 -17.17
N GLU A 85 -11.17 -12.67 -16.55
CA GLU A 85 -12.54 -12.93 -16.99
C GLU A 85 -12.85 -12.31 -18.36
N MET A 86 -12.36 -11.08 -18.62
CA MET A 86 -12.57 -10.37 -19.88
C MET A 86 -11.79 -10.97 -21.05
N ASN A 87 -10.72 -11.69 -20.80
CA ASN A 87 -9.82 -12.27 -21.79
C ASN A 87 -9.38 -11.27 -22.89
N PRO A 88 -8.37 -10.43 -22.61
CA PRO A 88 -7.91 -9.35 -23.48
C PRO A 88 -7.60 -9.78 -24.92
N GLU A 89 -7.02 -10.99 -25.10
CA GLU A 89 -6.67 -11.53 -26.39
C GLU A 89 -7.92 -11.79 -27.26
N VAL A 90 -8.95 -12.38 -26.65
CA VAL A 90 -10.23 -12.65 -27.35
C VAL A 90 -10.90 -11.34 -27.77
N VAL A 91 -10.93 -10.34 -26.88
CA VAL A 91 -11.50 -9.01 -27.19
C VAL A 91 -10.77 -8.37 -28.36
N ASN A 92 -9.43 -8.41 -28.37
CA ASN A 92 -8.62 -7.84 -29.45
C ASN A 92 -8.87 -8.57 -30.79
N ASP A 93 -8.95 -9.90 -30.78
CA ASP A 93 -9.18 -10.68 -31.99
C ASP A 93 -10.61 -10.51 -32.56
N GLN A 94 -11.60 -10.40 -31.67
CA GLN A 94 -12.97 -10.06 -32.05
C GLN A 94 -13.03 -8.67 -32.69
N LEU A 95 -12.36 -7.67 -32.10
CA LEU A 95 -12.30 -6.32 -32.65
C LEU A 95 -11.65 -6.29 -34.02
N LYS A 96 -10.54 -7.00 -34.24
CA LYS A 96 -9.90 -7.15 -35.54
C LYS A 96 -10.83 -7.83 -36.57
N ALA A 97 -11.56 -8.86 -36.14
CA ALA A 97 -12.52 -9.56 -37.00
C ALA A 97 -13.72 -8.66 -37.39
N ALA A 98 -14.26 -7.89 -36.46
CA ALA A 98 -15.35 -6.92 -36.74
C ALA A 98 -14.89 -5.84 -37.73
N LYS A 99 -13.66 -5.31 -37.56
CA LYS A 99 -13.08 -4.36 -38.52
C LYS A 99 -12.96 -4.96 -39.95
N ARG A 100 -12.55 -6.23 -40.09
CA ARG A 100 -12.49 -6.89 -41.40
C ARG A 100 -13.86 -7.09 -42.04
N ARG A 101 -14.91 -7.31 -41.22
CA ARG A 101 -16.30 -7.46 -41.74
C ARG A 101 -16.97 -6.13 -42.05
N GLY A 102 -16.46 -5.01 -41.56
CA GLY A 102 -17.04 -3.69 -41.71
C GLY A 102 -18.32 -3.47 -40.89
N SER A 103 -18.50 -4.19 -39.78
CA SER A 103 -19.66 -4.07 -38.90
C SER A 103 -19.46 -2.91 -37.93
N GLU A 104 -19.95 -1.71 -38.24
CA GLU A 104 -19.75 -0.49 -37.42
C GLU A 104 -20.26 -0.67 -35.99
N ALA A 105 -21.45 -1.25 -35.79
CA ALA A 105 -22.01 -1.46 -34.46
C ALA A 105 -21.18 -2.44 -33.60
N GLU A 106 -20.65 -3.52 -34.21
CA GLU A 106 -19.76 -4.44 -33.51
C GLU A 106 -18.41 -3.77 -33.17
N ILE A 107 -17.87 -2.97 -34.10
CA ILE A 107 -16.62 -2.23 -33.90
C ILE A 107 -16.75 -1.28 -32.73
N GLU A 108 -17.85 -0.52 -32.63
CA GLU A 108 -18.09 0.42 -31.53
C GLU A 108 -18.12 -0.28 -30.17
N LEU A 109 -18.89 -1.36 -30.05
CA LEU A 109 -19.00 -2.13 -28.79
C LEU A 109 -17.68 -2.77 -28.38
N LEU A 110 -16.98 -3.42 -29.33
CA LEU A 110 -15.69 -4.08 -29.05
C LEU A 110 -14.57 -3.08 -28.81
N ALA A 111 -14.61 -1.89 -29.41
CA ALA A 111 -13.66 -0.82 -29.12
C ALA A 111 -13.84 -0.27 -27.70
N ALA A 112 -15.09 -0.12 -27.25
CA ALA A 112 -15.39 0.28 -25.87
C ALA A 112 -14.90 -0.78 -24.86
N GLN A 113 -15.12 -2.06 -25.15
CA GLN A 113 -14.62 -3.17 -24.32
C GLN A 113 -13.09 -3.22 -24.31
N HIS A 114 -12.44 -3.10 -25.46
CA HIS A 114 -10.98 -3.04 -25.57
C HIS A 114 -10.39 -1.85 -24.80
N SER A 115 -11.06 -0.68 -24.84
CA SER A 115 -10.65 0.48 -24.06
C SER A 115 -10.75 0.23 -22.54
N SER A 116 -11.77 -0.52 -22.08
CA SER A 116 -11.90 -0.91 -20.67
C SER A 116 -10.79 -1.88 -20.25
N VAL A 117 -10.46 -2.86 -21.09
CA VAL A 117 -9.33 -3.77 -20.87
C VAL A 117 -8.03 -2.98 -20.70
N ASN A 118 -7.75 -2.02 -21.60
CA ASN A 118 -6.53 -1.23 -21.52
C ASN A 118 -6.48 -0.36 -20.24
N ARG A 119 -7.60 0.21 -19.81
CA ARG A 119 -7.64 0.94 -18.52
C ARG A 119 -7.34 0.05 -17.33
N LEU A 120 -7.88 -1.17 -17.29
CA LEU A 120 -7.57 -2.12 -16.22
C LEU A 120 -6.09 -2.55 -16.24
N MET A 121 -5.51 -2.78 -17.41
CA MET A 121 -4.08 -3.11 -17.54
C MET A 121 -3.22 -1.98 -16.99
N ASN A 122 -3.48 -0.75 -17.42
CA ASN A 122 -2.75 0.42 -16.90
C ASN A 122 -2.91 0.58 -15.39
N SER A 123 -4.11 0.35 -14.85
CA SER A 123 -4.37 0.41 -13.40
C SER A 123 -3.55 -0.62 -12.61
N VAL A 124 -3.32 -1.82 -13.18
CA VAL A 124 -2.44 -2.83 -12.55
C VAL A 124 -0.98 -2.36 -12.58
N ASP A 125 -0.51 -1.86 -13.73
CA ASP A 125 0.87 -1.37 -13.88
C ASP A 125 1.14 -0.17 -12.95
N ASP A 126 0.21 0.78 -12.87
CA ASP A 126 0.28 1.93 -11.97
C ASP A 126 0.33 1.49 -10.50
N ALA A 127 -0.49 0.51 -10.13
CA ALA A 127 -0.49 -0.04 -8.78
C ALA A 127 0.85 -0.70 -8.41
N GLU A 128 1.49 -1.43 -9.33
CA GLU A 128 2.81 -2.01 -9.11
C GLU A 128 3.88 -0.94 -8.85
N GLU A 129 3.89 0.11 -9.67
CA GLU A 129 4.86 1.20 -9.49
C GLU A 129 4.64 1.91 -8.15
N GLN A 130 3.38 2.18 -7.78
CA GLN A 130 3.03 2.79 -6.50
C GLN A 130 3.47 1.93 -5.31
N LEU A 131 3.20 0.63 -5.36
CA LEU A 131 3.59 -0.32 -4.31
C LEU A 131 5.11 -0.39 -4.16
N ARG A 132 5.83 -0.44 -5.27
CA ARG A 132 7.30 -0.42 -5.27
C ARG A 132 7.86 0.86 -4.64
N MET A 133 7.27 2.02 -4.98
CA MET A 133 7.70 3.30 -4.42
C MET A 133 7.40 3.42 -2.93
N LEU A 134 6.26 2.90 -2.49
CA LEU A 134 5.89 2.92 -1.07
C LEU A 134 6.81 2.02 -0.24
N ASP A 135 7.14 0.83 -0.74
CA ASP A 135 8.06 -0.09 -0.08
C ASP A 135 9.44 0.55 0.13
N LEU A 136 10.01 1.14 -0.92
CA LEU A 136 11.29 1.87 -0.84
C LEU A 136 11.27 3.00 0.20
N ARG A 137 10.16 3.75 0.29
CA ARG A 137 10.02 4.85 1.24
C ARG A 137 9.80 4.38 2.67
N LEU A 138 9.05 3.30 2.87
CA LEU A 138 8.93 2.68 4.19
C LEU A 138 10.28 2.19 4.70
N ASP A 139 11.06 1.52 3.89
CA ASP A 139 12.40 1.08 4.24
C ASP A 139 13.35 2.25 4.52
N ALA A 140 13.31 3.32 3.70
CA ALA A 140 14.10 4.53 3.94
C ALA A 140 13.69 5.23 5.25
N ALA A 141 12.40 5.30 5.56
CA ALA A 141 11.90 5.88 6.81
C ALA A 141 12.39 5.08 8.03
N VAL A 142 12.33 3.74 7.96
CA VAL A 142 12.83 2.86 9.02
C VAL A 142 14.33 3.02 9.23
N ALA A 143 15.11 3.06 8.13
CA ALA A 143 16.56 3.25 8.19
C ALA A 143 16.91 4.62 8.79
N ARG A 144 16.22 5.68 8.37
CA ARG A 144 16.45 7.04 8.89
C ARG A 144 16.09 7.16 10.36
N ALA A 145 14.96 6.58 10.79
CA ALA A 145 14.59 6.53 12.20
C ALA A 145 15.64 5.80 13.04
N ALA A 146 16.20 4.68 12.54
CA ALA A 146 17.27 3.98 13.22
C ALA A 146 18.53 4.86 13.40
N GLU A 147 18.93 5.60 12.36
CA GLU A 147 20.04 6.55 12.47
C GLU A 147 19.79 7.62 13.54
N LEU A 148 18.57 8.18 13.58
CA LEU A 148 18.20 9.25 14.52
C LEU A 148 18.20 8.76 15.96
N ILE A 149 17.75 7.53 16.20
CA ILE A 149 17.77 6.90 17.53
C ILE A 149 19.20 6.65 18.03
N LEU A 150 20.13 6.32 17.12
CA LEU A 150 21.49 5.97 17.47
C LEU A 150 22.44 7.19 17.60
N ARG A 151 22.05 8.36 17.08
CA ARG A 151 22.86 9.58 17.17
C ARG A 151 22.64 10.30 18.52
N PRO A 152 23.69 10.59 19.30
CA PRO A 152 23.60 11.45 20.48
C PRO A 152 23.58 12.92 20.03
N THR A 153 22.50 13.41 19.40
CA THR A 153 22.41 14.74 18.82
C THR A 153 21.27 15.55 19.46
N ASP A 154 21.30 16.87 19.21
CA ASP A 154 20.30 17.82 19.63
C ASP A 154 18.88 17.33 19.32
N THR A 155 18.08 17.13 20.37
CA THR A 155 16.71 16.59 20.29
C THR A 155 15.79 17.43 19.40
N ALA A 156 16.08 18.73 19.20
CA ALA A 156 15.29 19.62 18.37
C ALA A 156 15.52 19.32 16.87
N ALA A 157 16.77 19.13 16.43
CA ALA A 157 17.11 18.81 15.04
C ALA A 157 16.54 17.44 14.64
N VAL A 158 16.69 16.44 15.50
CA VAL A 158 16.12 15.10 15.30
C VAL A 158 14.61 15.14 15.17
N GLY A 159 13.95 15.99 15.97
CA GLY A 159 12.52 16.19 15.91
C GLY A 159 12.03 16.68 14.54
N GLN A 160 12.70 17.66 13.98
CA GLN A 160 12.36 18.21 12.64
C GLN A 160 12.54 17.14 11.54
N GLU A 161 13.57 16.30 11.64
CA GLU A 161 13.79 15.23 10.68
C GLU A 161 12.69 14.15 10.75
N ILE A 162 12.19 13.81 11.95
CA ILE A 162 11.06 12.89 12.10
C ILE A 162 9.77 13.49 11.54
N ASP A 163 9.50 14.77 11.82
CA ASP A 163 8.32 15.46 11.28
C ASP A 163 8.34 15.52 9.74
N ALA A 164 9.53 15.66 9.13
CA ALA A 164 9.70 15.59 7.68
C ALA A 164 9.38 14.18 7.12
N LEU A 165 9.82 13.11 7.79
CA LEU A 165 9.48 11.73 7.40
C LEU A 165 7.98 11.46 7.46
N VAL A 166 7.30 11.93 8.51
CA VAL A 166 5.84 11.83 8.64
C VAL A 166 5.16 12.52 7.46
N THR A 167 5.56 13.75 7.16
CA THR A 167 5.00 14.53 6.04
C THR A 167 5.21 13.83 4.69
N GLU A 168 6.37 13.23 4.47
CA GLU A 168 6.67 12.50 3.24
C GLU A 168 5.81 11.24 3.08
N LEU A 169 5.64 10.46 4.15
CA LEU A 169 4.79 9.26 4.13
C LEU A 169 3.32 9.62 3.92
N ASP A 170 2.83 10.65 4.59
CA ASP A 170 1.45 11.11 4.45
C ASP A 170 1.15 11.64 3.04
N ALA A 171 2.07 12.40 2.44
CA ALA A 171 1.94 12.86 1.06
C ALA A 171 1.86 11.71 0.07
N LEU A 172 2.67 10.66 0.27
CA LEU A 172 2.63 9.48 -0.59
C LEU A 172 1.30 8.73 -0.44
N ARG A 173 0.84 8.53 0.80
CA ARG A 173 -0.45 7.87 1.06
C ARG A 173 -1.60 8.62 0.38
N GLN A 174 -1.63 9.95 0.50
CA GLN A 174 -2.63 10.79 -0.17
C GLN A 174 -2.57 10.66 -1.69
N ALA A 175 -1.36 10.62 -2.28
CA ALA A 175 -1.21 10.41 -3.71
C ALA A 175 -1.78 9.05 -4.17
N MET A 176 -1.65 8.00 -3.35
CA MET A 176 -2.23 6.68 -3.64
C MET A 176 -3.76 6.65 -3.52
N GLU A 177 -4.34 7.46 -2.63
CA GLU A 177 -5.79 7.56 -2.44
C GLU A 177 -6.49 8.43 -3.51
N THR A 178 -5.78 9.37 -4.14
CA THR A 178 -6.36 10.29 -5.15
C THR A 178 -6.44 9.71 -6.56
N LEU A 179 -5.88 8.55 -6.80
CA LEU A 179 -5.92 7.85 -8.08
C LEU A 179 -7.14 6.88 -8.19
N ASP A 180 -8.08 7.00 -7.25
CA ASP A 180 -9.37 6.31 -7.23
C ASP A 180 -10.42 7.04 -8.13
#